data_5add2c41052f8f177ac6822a6c6044dc
#
_entry.id   5add2c41052f8f177ac6822a6c6044dc
#
_cell.length_a   1.000
_cell.length_b   1.000
_cell.length_c   1.000
_cell.angle_alpha   90.00
_cell.angle_beta   90.00
_cell.angle_gamma   90.00
#
_symmetry.space_group_name_H-M   'P 1'
#
loop_
_entity.id
_entity.type
_entity.pdbx_description
1 polymer ?
#
loop_
_entity_poly.entity_id
_entity_poly.type
_entity_poly.pdbx_seq_one_letter_code
_entity_poly.pdbx_strand_id
1 'polypeptide(L)'
;MRPRDLHRYLNDVGWADSPVPPEGPPAVRNAGTQSAAGTLDALRESAEGCGLCRLSEKRRSVVFGEGHPDAPLMFVGEAPGAEEDRTGRPFVGQAGKLLDAMIFAMGFDRSEIYIANVVKCR
;
A
#
# COMPACT_ATOMS: atom_id res chain seq x y z
N MET A 1 2.87 -18.21 -12.40
CA MET A 1 3.90 -18.95 -11.64
C MET A 1 3.18 -19.72 -10.53
N ARG A 2 3.31 -21.04 -10.48
CA ARG A 2 2.62 -21.83 -9.45
C ARG A 2 3.42 -21.74 -8.13
N PRO A 3 2.80 -21.91 -6.95
CA PRO A 3 3.50 -21.85 -5.66
C PRO A 3 4.73 -22.77 -5.56
N ARG A 4 4.72 -23.90 -6.28
CA ARG A 4 5.86 -24.84 -6.37
C ARG A 4 7.08 -24.26 -7.08
N ASP A 5 6.88 -23.34 -8.02
CA ASP A 5 7.97 -22.74 -8.80
C ASP A 5 8.69 -21.67 -7.99
N LEU A 6 7.96 -20.95 -7.10
CA LEU A 6 8.54 -19.99 -6.18
C LEU A 6 9.47 -20.65 -5.15
N HIS A 7 9.06 -21.79 -4.60
CA HIS A 7 9.87 -22.53 -3.63
C HIS A 7 11.19 -23.03 -4.26
N ARG A 8 11.12 -23.49 -5.50
CA ARG A 8 12.32 -23.88 -6.25
C ARG A 8 13.25 -22.70 -6.52
N TYR A 9 12.69 -21.57 -6.91
CA TYR A 9 13.47 -20.35 -7.14
C TYR A 9 14.16 -19.86 -5.85
N LEU A 10 13.46 -19.88 -4.71
CA LEU A 10 14.02 -19.50 -3.41
C LEU A 10 15.15 -20.42 -2.96
N ASN A 11 15.07 -21.72 -3.27
CA ASN A 11 16.15 -22.67 -3.04
C ASN A 11 17.36 -22.38 -3.94
N ASP A 12 17.13 -22.12 -5.22
CA ASP A 12 18.19 -21.87 -6.21
C ASP A 12 19.01 -20.60 -5.90
N VAL A 13 18.38 -19.59 -5.27
CA VAL A 13 19.04 -18.34 -4.85
C VAL A 13 19.58 -18.40 -3.41
N GLY A 14 19.51 -19.56 -2.74
CA GLY A 14 20.02 -19.75 -1.38
C GLY A 14 19.22 -19.05 -0.27
N TRP A 15 18.01 -18.62 -0.56
CA TRP A 15 17.13 -17.94 0.40
C TRP A 15 16.35 -18.90 1.29
N ALA A 16 16.20 -20.15 0.87
CA ALA A 16 15.48 -21.16 1.64
C ALA A 16 16.19 -21.54 2.96
N ASP A 17 17.51 -21.39 3.01
CA ASP A 17 18.33 -21.65 4.20
C ASP A 17 18.50 -20.40 5.10
N SER A 18 17.92 -19.27 4.72
CA SER A 18 17.89 -18.11 5.61
C SER A 18 17.04 -18.46 6.84
N PRO A 19 17.55 -18.27 8.06
CA PRO A 19 16.74 -18.52 9.25
C PRO A 19 15.49 -17.64 9.16
N VAL A 20 14.36 -18.27 8.91
CA VAL A 20 13.06 -17.61 9.07
C VAL A 20 13.04 -17.09 10.50
N PRO A 21 12.94 -15.79 10.74
CA PRO A 21 12.89 -15.28 12.10
C PRO A 21 11.73 -16.01 12.80
N PRO A 22 11.95 -16.57 13.98
CA PRO A 22 10.91 -17.26 14.71
C PRO A 22 9.79 -16.27 14.94
N GLU A 23 8.63 -16.57 14.38
CA GLU A 23 7.40 -15.80 14.47
C GLU A 23 7.59 -14.30 14.16
N GLY A 24 6.86 -13.80 13.16
CA GLY A 24 6.84 -12.37 12.87
C GLY A 24 6.62 -11.57 14.15
N PRO A 25 7.00 -10.28 14.18
CA PRO A 25 6.84 -9.46 15.36
C PRO A 25 5.44 -9.70 15.92
N PRO A 26 5.30 -9.87 17.25
CA PRO A 26 3.99 -10.14 17.84
C PRO A 26 3.03 -9.13 17.27
N ALA A 27 1.90 -9.60 16.76
CA ALA A 27 0.88 -8.72 16.20
C ALA A 27 0.70 -7.61 17.21
N VAL A 28 1.09 -6.39 16.84
CA VAL A 28 0.87 -5.21 17.67
C VAL A 28 -0.63 -5.13 17.79
N ARG A 29 -1.16 -5.75 18.83
CA ARG A 29 -2.53 -5.51 19.25
C ARG A 29 -2.52 -4.06 19.65
N ASN A 30 -2.91 -3.19 18.74
CA ASN A 30 -3.30 -1.85 19.10
C ASN A 30 -4.46 -2.00 20.08
N ALA A 31 -4.09 -2.14 21.37
CA ALA A 31 -5.04 -2.02 22.46
C ALA A 31 -5.63 -0.62 22.32
N GLY A 32 -6.81 -0.57 21.68
CA GLY A 32 -7.79 0.48 21.68
C GLY A 32 -7.34 1.86 22.16
N THR A 33 -6.52 2.55 21.42
CA THR A 33 -6.70 3.98 21.32
C THR A 33 -7.66 4.18 20.16
N GLN A 34 -8.94 4.10 20.43
CA GLN A 34 -9.92 4.83 19.64
C GLN A 34 -9.57 6.31 19.85
N SER A 35 -8.54 6.77 19.16
CA SER A 35 -8.33 8.18 18.93
C SER A 35 -9.62 8.70 18.30
N ALA A 36 -10.08 9.87 18.74
CA ALA A 36 -11.21 10.59 18.15
C ALA A 36 -10.99 11.02 16.68
N ALA A 37 -9.94 10.56 16.03
CA ALA A 37 -9.73 10.57 14.60
C ALA A 37 -10.60 9.47 14.02
N GLY A 38 -11.72 9.85 13.48
CA GLY A 38 -12.74 9.00 12.91
C GLY A 38 -12.24 7.90 11.99
N THR A 39 -13.20 7.21 11.39
CA THR A 39 -12.98 6.15 10.41
C THR A 39 -12.04 6.57 9.28
N LEU A 40 -11.50 5.61 8.54
CA LEU A 40 -10.66 5.86 7.37
C LEU A 40 -11.33 6.83 6.36
N ASP A 41 -12.66 6.79 6.27
CA ASP A 41 -13.44 7.69 5.41
C ASP A 41 -13.41 9.14 5.91
N ALA A 42 -13.52 9.38 7.20
CA ALA A 42 -13.40 10.72 7.77
C ALA A 42 -11.98 11.32 7.57
N LEU A 43 -10.95 10.47 7.63
CA LEU A 43 -9.58 10.88 7.29
C LEU A 43 -9.44 11.21 5.81
N ARG A 44 -10.09 10.46 4.93
CA ARG A 44 -10.14 10.72 3.49
C ARG A 44 -10.78 12.07 3.20
N GLU A 45 -11.96 12.32 3.75
CA GLU A 45 -12.68 13.61 3.61
C GLU A 45 -11.81 14.79 4.10
N SER A 46 -11.16 14.65 5.24
CA SER A 46 -10.24 15.65 5.76
C SER A 46 -9.05 15.91 4.84
N ALA A 47 -8.54 14.86 4.17
CA ALA A 47 -7.40 14.97 3.26
C ALA A 47 -7.78 15.62 1.93
N GLU A 48 -8.99 15.43 1.42
CA GLU A 48 -9.45 15.99 0.14
C GLU A 48 -9.40 17.51 0.11
N GLY A 49 -9.76 18.17 1.21
CA GLY A 49 -9.70 19.62 1.38
C GLY A 49 -8.35 20.16 1.86
N CYS A 50 -7.33 19.34 2.04
CA CYS A 50 -6.07 19.73 2.64
C CYS A 50 -5.31 20.78 1.81
N GLY A 51 -4.99 21.92 2.41
CA GLY A 51 -4.19 23.01 1.84
C GLY A 51 -2.92 23.33 2.63
N LEU A 52 -2.44 22.40 3.47
CA LEU A 52 -1.38 22.67 4.46
C LEU A 52 0.03 22.89 3.88
N CYS A 53 0.26 22.56 2.62
CA CYS A 53 1.57 22.72 2.01
C CYS A 53 1.47 23.06 0.51
N ARG A 54 2.60 23.51 -0.05
CA ARG A 54 2.69 23.93 -1.46
C ARG A 54 2.31 22.87 -2.50
N LEU A 55 2.29 21.59 -2.14
CA LEU A 55 1.87 20.53 -3.06
C LEU A 55 0.38 20.62 -3.40
N SER A 56 -0.42 21.22 -2.53
CA SER A 56 -1.83 21.45 -2.78
C SER A 56 -2.13 22.39 -3.95
N GLU A 57 -1.18 23.28 -4.29
CA GLU A 57 -1.36 24.29 -5.34
C GLU A 57 -1.35 23.71 -6.75
N LYS A 58 -0.63 22.61 -6.96
CA LYS A 58 -0.40 22.03 -8.30
C LYS A 58 -1.01 20.66 -8.51
N ARG A 59 -1.47 19.99 -7.44
CA ARG A 59 -2.13 18.70 -7.57
C ARG A 59 -3.45 18.82 -8.32
N ARG A 60 -3.81 17.80 -9.06
CA ARG A 60 -5.15 17.64 -9.64
C ARG A 60 -6.08 16.91 -8.67
N SER A 61 -5.55 15.91 -7.98
CA SER A 61 -6.30 15.09 -7.04
C SER A 61 -5.49 14.76 -5.80
N VAL A 62 -6.17 14.55 -4.69
CA VAL A 62 -5.58 13.91 -3.53
C VAL A 62 -5.58 12.39 -3.77
N VAL A 63 -4.44 11.76 -3.67
CA VAL A 63 -4.28 10.31 -3.79
C VAL A 63 -4.20 9.72 -2.38
N PHE A 64 -5.36 9.51 -1.77
CA PHE A 64 -5.43 9.10 -0.37
C PHE A 64 -4.89 7.68 -0.14
N GLY A 65 -5.34 6.76 -0.95
CA GLY A 65 -5.08 5.33 -0.87
C GLY A 65 -6.32 4.53 -1.27
N GLU A 66 -6.14 3.25 -1.56
CA GLU A 66 -7.23 2.34 -1.90
C GLU A 66 -6.95 0.92 -1.41
N GLY A 67 -8.01 0.13 -1.23
CA GLY A 67 -7.95 -1.26 -0.82
C GLY A 67 -8.85 -1.54 0.37
N HIS A 68 -8.67 -2.72 0.97
CA HIS A 68 -9.46 -3.14 2.11
C HIS A 68 -8.99 -2.41 3.39
N PRO A 69 -9.87 -1.80 4.19
CA PRO A 69 -9.47 -1.07 5.39
C PRO A 69 -8.80 -1.97 6.45
N ASP A 70 -9.20 -3.24 6.54
CA ASP A 70 -8.61 -4.24 7.44
C ASP A 70 -7.67 -5.20 6.70
N ALA A 71 -6.99 -4.69 5.66
CA ALA A 71 -6.09 -5.51 4.84
C ALA A 71 -4.96 -6.12 5.67
N PRO A 72 -4.61 -7.40 5.44
CA PRO A 72 -3.49 -8.05 6.12
C PRO A 72 -2.13 -7.52 5.65
N LEU A 73 -2.10 -6.84 4.50
CA LEU A 73 -0.89 -6.31 3.88
C LEU A 73 -1.14 -4.89 3.36
N MET A 74 -0.21 -3.99 3.66
CA MET A 74 -0.24 -2.62 3.17
C MET A 74 1.05 -2.28 2.43
N PHE A 75 0.92 -1.72 1.23
CA PHE A 75 2.03 -1.12 0.48
C PHE A 75 2.03 0.39 0.66
N VAL A 76 3.19 0.94 1.02
CA VAL A 76 3.35 2.38 1.21
C VAL A 76 4.48 2.88 0.32
N GLY A 77 4.14 3.71 -0.66
CA GLY A 77 5.10 4.42 -1.49
C GLY A 77 5.41 5.81 -0.95
N GLU A 78 6.21 6.55 -1.71
CA GLU A 78 6.61 7.92 -1.33
C GLU A 78 5.52 8.94 -1.67
N ALA A 79 5.20 9.11 -2.94
CA ALA A 79 4.31 10.15 -3.45
C ALA A 79 3.62 9.72 -4.76
N PRO A 80 2.49 10.34 -5.13
CA PRO A 80 1.83 10.10 -6.40
C PRO A 80 2.67 10.54 -7.61
N GLY A 81 2.65 9.73 -8.66
CA GLY A 81 3.11 10.11 -9.98
C GLY A 81 2.07 10.91 -10.78
N ALA A 82 2.34 11.17 -12.06
CA ALA A 82 1.46 11.95 -12.91
C ALA A 82 0.11 11.25 -13.19
N GLU A 83 0.12 9.93 -13.38
CA GLU A 83 -1.09 9.16 -13.62
C GLU A 83 -1.93 9.04 -12.36
N GLU A 84 -1.28 8.89 -11.20
CA GLU A 84 -1.94 8.85 -9.90
C GLU A 84 -2.62 10.19 -9.60
N ASP A 85 -1.93 11.31 -9.82
CA ASP A 85 -2.47 12.66 -9.64
C ASP A 85 -3.66 12.93 -10.57
N ARG A 86 -3.62 12.40 -11.80
CA ARG A 86 -4.70 12.52 -12.79
C ARG A 86 -5.94 11.70 -12.42
N THR A 87 -5.75 10.52 -11.86
CA THR A 87 -6.83 9.55 -11.59
C THR A 87 -7.33 9.56 -10.15
N GLY A 88 -6.56 10.14 -9.22
CA GLY A 88 -6.84 10.08 -7.78
C GLY A 88 -6.59 8.70 -7.14
N ARG A 89 -5.99 7.76 -7.89
CA ARG A 89 -5.74 6.39 -7.42
C ARG A 89 -4.25 6.11 -7.27
N PRO A 90 -3.82 5.42 -6.19
CA PRO A 90 -2.41 5.09 -5.98
C PRO A 90 -1.94 4.00 -6.93
N PHE A 91 -0.68 4.07 -7.35
CA PHE A 91 0.00 3.03 -8.12
C PHE A 91 -0.79 2.52 -9.35
N VAL A 92 -1.13 3.43 -10.27
CA VAL A 92 -1.80 3.12 -11.55
C VAL A 92 -0.89 3.32 -12.77
N GLY A 93 0.25 3.97 -12.59
CA GLY A 93 1.27 4.14 -13.61
C GLY A 93 2.10 2.87 -13.85
N GLN A 94 3.27 3.02 -14.48
CA GLN A 94 4.15 1.88 -14.83
C GLN A 94 4.58 1.07 -13.59
N ALA A 95 4.99 1.77 -12.52
CA ALA A 95 5.35 1.11 -11.26
C ALA A 95 4.15 0.38 -10.64
N GLY A 96 2.94 0.93 -10.79
CA GLY A 96 1.70 0.30 -10.33
C GLY A 96 1.41 -1.01 -11.04
N LYS A 97 1.62 -1.08 -12.36
CA LYS A 97 1.46 -2.33 -13.13
C LYS A 97 2.43 -3.42 -12.67
N LEU A 98 3.65 -3.04 -12.32
CA LEU A 98 4.62 -3.98 -11.76
C LEU A 98 4.17 -4.45 -10.36
N LEU A 99 3.70 -3.52 -9.52
CA LEU A 99 3.17 -3.84 -8.20
C LEU A 99 1.98 -4.81 -8.31
N ASP A 100 1.06 -4.59 -9.25
CA ASP A 100 -0.09 -5.49 -9.48
C ASP A 100 0.37 -6.92 -9.84
N ALA A 101 1.40 -7.04 -10.68
CA ALA A 101 1.98 -8.34 -11.01
C ALA A 101 2.62 -9.02 -9.79
N MET A 102 3.28 -8.25 -8.91
CA MET A 102 3.86 -8.76 -7.67
C MET A 102 2.77 -9.20 -6.69
N ILE A 103 1.70 -8.42 -6.52
CA ILE A 103 0.54 -8.74 -5.67
C ILE A 103 -0.09 -10.06 -6.14
N PHE A 104 -0.34 -10.17 -7.44
CA PHE A 104 -0.88 -11.39 -8.05
C PHE A 104 0.05 -12.60 -7.82
N ALA A 105 1.37 -12.43 -7.97
CA ALA A 105 2.35 -13.49 -7.72
C ALA A 105 2.38 -13.96 -6.26
N MET A 106 2.04 -13.07 -5.32
CA MET A 106 1.89 -13.40 -3.89
C MET A 106 0.57 -14.08 -3.55
N GLY A 107 -0.35 -14.21 -4.51
CA GLY A 107 -1.66 -14.84 -4.32
C GLY A 107 -2.73 -13.93 -3.75
N PHE A 108 -2.55 -12.62 -3.82
CA PHE A 108 -3.55 -11.63 -3.42
C PHE A 108 -4.19 -10.95 -4.61
N ASP A 109 -5.44 -10.52 -4.42
CA ASP A 109 -6.07 -9.52 -5.27
C ASP A 109 -5.78 -8.11 -4.73
N ARG A 110 -5.74 -7.13 -5.63
CA ARG A 110 -5.53 -5.73 -5.26
C ARG A 110 -6.57 -5.21 -4.26
N SER A 111 -7.79 -5.75 -4.29
CA SER A 111 -8.87 -5.42 -3.38
C SER A 111 -8.71 -5.97 -1.95
N GLU A 112 -7.85 -6.97 -1.77
CA GLU A 112 -7.61 -7.61 -0.46
C GLU A 112 -6.49 -6.93 0.33
N ILE A 113 -5.72 -6.06 -0.30
CA ILE A 113 -4.61 -5.32 0.29
C ILE A 113 -4.95 -3.83 0.36
N TYR A 114 -4.12 -3.06 1.05
CA TYR A 114 -4.23 -1.60 1.06
C TYR A 114 -2.99 -0.96 0.44
N ILE A 115 -3.19 -0.01 -0.46
CA ILE A 115 -2.09 0.67 -1.16
C ILE A 115 -2.20 2.18 -0.93
N ALA A 116 -1.12 2.80 -0.49
CA ALA A 116 -1.06 4.24 -0.27
C ALA A 116 0.34 4.80 -0.53
N ASN A 117 0.48 6.09 -0.42
CA ASN A 117 1.76 6.80 -0.34
C ASN A 117 1.82 7.57 0.97
N VAL A 118 3.02 7.89 1.45
CA VAL A 118 3.22 8.79 2.59
C VAL A 118 2.67 10.17 2.25
N VAL A 119 3.08 10.72 1.10
CA VAL A 119 2.59 11.99 0.58
C VAL A 119 1.35 11.74 -0.29
N LYS A 120 0.29 12.51 -0.08
CA LYS A 120 -0.99 12.34 -0.80
C LYS A 120 -1.13 13.22 -2.03
N CYS A 121 -0.18 14.08 -2.29
CA CYS A 121 -0.15 15.07 -3.36
C CYS A 121 1.14 14.95 -4.17
N ARG A 122 1.08 15.34 -5.44
CA ARG A 122 2.23 15.39 -6.34
C ARG A 122 2.91 16.76 -6.30
#